data_505c29be528efd919a7656c75e953fc9
#
_entry.id   505c29be528efd919a7656c75e953fc9
#
_cell.length_a   1.000
_cell.length_b   1.000
_cell.length_c   1.000
_cell.angle_alpha   90.00
_cell.angle_beta   90.00
_cell.angle_gamma   90.00
#
_symmetry.space_group_name_H-M   'P 1'
#
loop_
_entity.id
_entity.type
_entity.pdbx_description
1 polymer ?
#
loop_
_entity_poly.entity_id
_entity_poly.type
_entity_poly.pdbx_seq_one_letter_code
_entity_poly.pdbx_strand_id
1 'polypeptide(L)'
;MRGPGGALGRLARVTPTPPWPTVLFDLDGTLADTIPLIVASYQHAFRAVLGEEVDEPRARAWIGRPLLEALLEESPEHGHALDTTYREWNLANTGRLIRRYDGVPELLTALADAGVRTAVVTSKRQETARLALEGVGIDHLVAVVAGLEDTERHKPHPDPLLHGAARLGVDPATCVYVGDATVDVRAARAAGMAAVAVTWGAGERADLEAERPDALLDDVTALTGLLLGRVAS
;
A
#
# COMPACT_ATOMS: atom_id res chain seq x y z
N MET A 1 7.03 -45.40 -50.03
CA MET A 1 7.35 -43.98 -49.80
C MET A 1 6.68 -43.54 -48.52
N ARG A 2 7.47 -43.31 -47.49
CA ARG A 2 6.98 -42.78 -46.21
C ARG A 2 7.38 -41.31 -46.16
N GLY A 3 6.39 -40.42 -46.06
CA GLY A 3 6.62 -38.97 -45.91
C GLY A 3 7.12 -38.63 -44.50
N PRO A 4 7.96 -37.61 -44.35
CA PRO A 4 8.49 -37.20 -43.05
C PRO A 4 7.40 -36.43 -42.25
N GLY A 5 7.06 -36.97 -41.06
CA GLY A 5 6.23 -36.29 -40.08
C GLY A 5 6.96 -35.06 -39.54
N GLY A 6 6.42 -33.90 -39.84
CA GLY A 6 6.91 -32.64 -39.29
C GLY A 6 6.63 -32.57 -37.80
N ALA A 7 7.69 -32.55 -37.01
CA ALA A 7 7.62 -32.20 -35.60
C ALA A 7 7.27 -30.69 -35.50
N LEU A 8 6.03 -30.38 -35.15
CA LEU A 8 5.62 -29.03 -34.71
C LEU A 8 6.36 -28.74 -33.41
N GLY A 9 7.44 -27.99 -33.52
CA GLY A 9 8.16 -27.44 -32.39
C GLY A 9 7.19 -26.61 -31.51
N ARG A 10 6.97 -27.04 -30.30
CA ARG A 10 6.30 -26.19 -29.27
C ARG A 10 7.13 -24.90 -29.15
N LEU A 11 6.59 -23.83 -29.67
CA LEU A 11 7.10 -22.49 -29.33
C LEU A 11 7.03 -22.38 -27.80
N ALA A 12 8.18 -22.33 -27.15
CA ALA A 12 8.28 -22.01 -25.72
C ALA A 12 7.67 -20.61 -25.57
N ARG A 13 6.59 -20.51 -24.81
CA ARG A 13 6.05 -19.20 -24.42
C ARG A 13 7.13 -18.52 -23.60
N VAL A 14 7.71 -17.47 -24.13
CA VAL A 14 8.59 -16.58 -23.37
C VAL A 14 7.69 -15.94 -22.32
N THR A 15 7.81 -16.37 -21.07
CA THR A 15 7.15 -15.68 -19.96
C THR A 15 7.80 -14.32 -19.82
N PRO A 16 7.02 -13.22 -19.81
CA PRO A 16 7.58 -11.89 -19.59
C PRO A 16 8.34 -11.87 -18.26
N THR A 17 9.49 -11.22 -18.24
CA THR A 17 10.27 -11.04 -17.02
C THR A 17 9.68 -9.87 -16.25
N PRO A 18 9.34 -10.01 -14.96
CA PRO A 18 8.90 -8.89 -14.13
C PRO A 18 9.91 -7.75 -14.17
N PRO A 19 9.49 -6.49 -14.35
CA PRO A 19 10.40 -5.35 -14.46
C PRO A 19 11.11 -5.05 -13.14
N TRP A 20 10.52 -5.44 -12.01
CA TRP A 20 11.08 -5.28 -10.68
C TRP A 20 11.11 -6.62 -9.93
N PRO A 21 12.29 -7.04 -9.43
CA PRO A 21 12.42 -8.28 -8.63
C PRO A 21 11.83 -8.14 -7.22
N THR A 22 11.54 -6.91 -6.78
CA THR A 22 10.97 -6.63 -5.46
C THR A 22 9.90 -5.53 -5.56
N VAL A 23 8.75 -5.81 -4.98
CA VAL A 23 7.61 -4.89 -4.87
C VAL A 23 7.32 -4.63 -3.40
N LEU A 24 7.41 -3.37 -3.00
CA LEU A 24 6.97 -2.90 -1.70
C LEU A 24 5.61 -2.24 -1.86
N PHE A 25 4.70 -2.54 -0.95
CA PHE A 25 3.33 -2.00 -0.97
C PHE A 25 3.06 -1.17 0.27
N ASP A 26 2.30 -0.09 0.13
CA ASP A 26 1.53 0.41 1.26
C ASP A 26 0.39 -0.57 1.59
N LEU A 27 -0.25 -0.37 2.73
CA LEU A 27 -1.33 -1.22 3.22
C LEU A 27 -2.69 -0.57 3.04
N ASP A 28 -2.87 0.57 3.76
CA ASP A 28 -4.17 1.24 3.88
C ASP A 28 -4.54 1.90 2.55
N GLY A 29 -5.63 1.49 1.91
CA GLY A 29 -6.04 2.00 0.60
C GLY A 29 -5.31 1.36 -0.59
N THR A 30 -4.30 0.53 -0.37
CA THR A 30 -3.53 -0.13 -1.43
C THR A 30 -3.80 -1.64 -1.49
N LEU A 31 -3.46 -2.40 -0.44
CA LEU A 31 -3.72 -3.84 -0.34
C LEU A 31 -5.01 -4.16 0.41
N ALA A 32 -5.42 -3.28 1.32
CA ALA A 32 -6.63 -3.45 2.12
C ALA A 32 -7.48 -2.16 2.06
N ASP A 33 -8.78 -2.32 1.86
CA ASP A 33 -9.74 -1.23 2.00
C ASP A 33 -10.01 -1.00 3.49
N THR A 34 -9.19 -0.18 4.08
CA THR A 34 -9.28 0.29 5.45
C THR A 34 -9.84 1.71 5.55
N ILE A 35 -10.10 2.36 4.41
CA ILE A 35 -10.54 3.76 4.34
C ILE A 35 -11.82 3.99 5.17
N PRO A 36 -12.87 3.15 5.06
CA PRO A 36 -14.07 3.32 5.88
C PRO A 36 -13.79 3.25 7.40
N LEU A 37 -12.89 2.35 7.81
CA LEU A 37 -12.47 2.23 9.21
C LEU A 37 -11.72 3.50 9.67
N ILE A 38 -10.78 3.99 8.88
CA ILE A 38 -9.95 5.16 9.19
C ILE A 38 -10.83 6.40 9.31
N VAL A 39 -11.69 6.66 8.32
CA VAL A 39 -12.62 7.80 8.32
C VAL A 39 -13.54 7.76 9.55
N ALA A 40 -14.17 6.62 9.81
CA ALA A 40 -15.05 6.47 10.97
C ALA A 40 -14.30 6.61 12.31
N SER A 41 -13.01 6.21 12.38
CA SER A 41 -12.18 6.40 13.57
C SER A 41 -11.89 7.88 13.84
N TYR A 42 -11.57 8.65 12.81
CA TYR A 42 -11.42 10.11 12.94
C TYR A 42 -12.71 10.76 13.38
N GLN A 43 -13.83 10.45 12.72
CA GLN A 43 -15.15 11.01 13.07
C GLN A 43 -15.52 10.69 14.51
N HIS A 44 -15.25 9.46 14.98
CA HIS A 44 -15.50 9.08 16.36
C HIS A 44 -14.63 9.86 17.33
N ALA A 45 -13.32 9.95 17.07
CA ALA A 45 -12.37 10.64 17.96
C ALA A 45 -12.70 12.13 18.12
N PHE A 46 -12.92 12.83 17.02
CA PHE A 46 -13.25 14.26 17.05
C PHE A 46 -14.58 14.52 17.76
N ARG A 47 -15.61 13.71 17.49
CA ARG A 47 -16.90 13.83 18.19
C ARG A 47 -16.76 13.56 19.69
N ALA A 48 -16.02 12.53 20.08
CA ALA A 48 -15.90 12.13 21.48
C ALA A 48 -15.04 13.12 22.30
N VAL A 49 -13.97 13.67 21.72
CA VAL A 49 -13.01 14.53 22.43
C VAL A 49 -13.37 16.01 22.35
N LEU A 50 -13.81 16.46 21.17
CA LEU A 50 -14.03 17.88 20.88
C LEU A 50 -15.51 18.24 20.70
N GLY A 51 -16.40 17.25 20.52
CA GLY A 51 -17.79 17.51 20.12
C GLY A 51 -17.93 17.99 18.67
N GLU A 52 -16.88 17.81 17.86
CA GLU A 52 -16.84 18.27 16.46
C GLU A 52 -17.20 17.13 15.48
N GLU A 53 -17.88 17.51 14.41
CA GLU A 53 -18.11 16.61 13.27
C GLU A 53 -17.01 16.83 12.22
N VAL A 54 -16.39 15.74 11.79
CA VAL A 54 -15.41 15.71 10.68
C VAL A 54 -16.07 15.08 9.48
N ASP A 55 -16.08 15.78 8.35
CA ASP A 55 -16.57 15.23 7.10
C ASP A 55 -15.54 14.23 6.48
N GLU A 56 -16.03 13.42 5.55
CA GLU A 56 -15.19 12.40 4.92
C GLU A 56 -14.01 13.00 4.13
N PRO A 57 -14.15 14.07 3.33
CA PRO A 57 -13.03 14.67 2.63
C PRO A 57 -11.89 15.12 3.55
N ARG A 58 -12.23 15.77 4.70
CA ARG A 58 -11.24 16.18 5.69
C ARG A 58 -10.52 14.97 6.31
N ALA A 59 -11.27 13.94 6.69
CA ALA A 59 -10.69 12.72 7.25
C ALA A 59 -9.77 12.00 6.24
N ARG A 60 -10.15 11.94 4.97
CA ARG A 60 -9.34 11.35 3.90
C ARG A 60 -8.00 12.07 3.69
N ALA A 61 -7.95 13.39 3.83
CA ALA A 61 -6.74 14.18 3.66
C ALA A 61 -5.62 13.84 4.66
N TRP A 62 -5.95 13.19 5.77
CA TRP A 62 -4.97 12.74 6.77
C TRP A 62 -4.44 11.31 6.52
N ILE A 63 -5.05 10.54 5.60
CA ILE A 63 -4.66 9.16 5.33
C ILE A 63 -3.28 9.12 4.67
N GLY A 64 -2.47 8.12 5.03
CA GLY A 64 -1.09 7.97 4.58
C GLY A 64 -0.06 8.67 5.45
N ARG A 65 -0.48 9.62 6.31
CA ARG A 65 0.38 10.34 7.27
C ARG A 65 0.43 9.61 8.63
N PRO A 66 1.48 9.83 9.45
CA PRO A 66 1.48 9.38 10.84
C PRO A 66 0.31 10.00 11.62
N LEU A 67 -0.51 9.14 12.26
CA LEU A 67 -1.76 9.57 12.91
C LEU A 67 -1.54 10.69 13.92
N LEU A 68 -0.60 10.51 14.86
CA LEU A 68 -0.37 11.49 15.93
C LEU A 68 0.12 12.85 15.38
N GLU A 69 0.96 12.85 14.35
CA GLU A 69 1.45 14.08 13.71
C GLU A 69 0.28 14.85 13.09
N ALA A 70 -0.58 14.16 12.32
CA ALA A 70 -1.76 14.78 11.72
C ALA A 70 -2.71 15.34 12.78
N LEU A 71 -2.93 14.62 13.89
CA LEU A 71 -3.81 15.06 14.97
C LEU A 71 -3.25 16.23 15.78
N LEU A 72 -1.93 16.28 15.99
CA LEU A 72 -1.27 17.39 16.67
C LEU A 72 -1.25 18.67 15.82
N GLU A 73 -1.17 18.55 14.49
CA GLU A 73 -1.32 19.70 13.60
C GLU A 73 -2.74 20.26 13.63
N GLU A 74 -3.75 19.41 13.65
CA GLU A 74 -5.16 19.79 13.69
C GLU A 74 -5.58 20.35 15.06
N SER A 75 -5.11 19.76 16.14
CA SER A 75 -5.43 20.16 17.51
C SER A 75 -4.24 19.93 18.43
N PRO A 76 -3.32 20.90 18.57
CA PRO A 76 -2.12 20.77 19.42
C PRO A 76 -2.44 20.42 20.89
N GLU A 77 -3.53 20.96 21.44
CA GLU A 77 -3.95 20.70 22.81
C GLU A 77 -4.54 19.29 23.02
N HIS A 78 -5.27 18.77 22.01
CA HIS A 78 -6.06 17.54 22.15
C HIS A 78 -5.51 16.38 21.32
N GLY A 79 -4.44 16.57 20.53
CA GLY A 79 -3.92 15.55 19.59
C GLY A 79 -3.64 14.20 20.26
N HIS A 80 -3.11 14.18 21.47
CA HIS A 80 -2.87 12.92 22.21
C HIS A 80 -4.17 12.23 22.66
N ALA A 81 -5.19 13.00 23.09
CA ALA A 81 -6.49 12.46 23.46
C ALA A 81 -7.22 11.91 22.23
N LEU A 82 -7.12 12.63 21.10
CA LEU A 82 -7.65 12.18 19.81
C LEU A 82 -6.96 10.90 19.32
N ASP A 83 -5.63 10.81 19.42
CA ASP A 83 -4.86 9.61 19.04
C ASP A 83 -5.29 8.39 19.86
N THR A 84 -5.42 8.55 21.17
CA THR A 84 -5.86 7.46 22.05
C THR A 84 -7.27 6.99 21.69
N THR A 85 -8.22 7.92 21.60
CA THR A 85 -9.62 7.62 21.28
C THR A 85 -9.76 6.99 19.89
N TYR A 86 -9.02 7.52 18.90
CA TYR A 86 -8.96 6.94 17.56
C TYR A 86 -8.49 5.48 17.59
N ARG A 87 -7.36 5.20 18.25
CA ARG A 87 -6.76 3.86 18.27
C ARG A 87 -7.64 2.83 18.95
N GLU A 88 -8.24 3.17 20.09
CA GLU A 88 -9.15 2.28 20.80
C GLU A 88 -10.35 1.92 19.93
N TRP A 89 -10.97 2.93 19.31
CA TRP A 89 -12.13 2.70 18.46
C TRP A 89 -11.76 1.95 17.17
N ASN A 90 -10.66 2.30 16.54
CA ASN A 90 -10.14 1.65 15.34
C ASN A 90 -9.92 0.17 15.59
N LEU A 91 -9.20 -0.19 16.65
CA LEU A 91 -8.92 -1.57 17.00
C LEU A 91 -10.22 -2.37 17.25
N ALA A 92 -11.17 -1.79 18.00
CA ALA A 92 -12.45 -2.44 18.31
C ALA A 92 -13.33 -2.69 17.05
N ASN A 93 -13.11 -1.94 15.98
CA ASN A 93 -13.93 -2.00 14.76
C ASN A 93 -13.20 -2.57 13.53
N THR A 94 -11.92 -2.92 13.64
CA THR A 94 -11.09 -3.42 12.54
C THR A 94 -11.79 -4.57 11.82
N GLY A 95 -12.17 -5.65 12.50
CA GLY A 95 -12.79 -6.81 11.86
C GLY A 95 -14.16 -6.54 11.20
N ARG A 96 -14.80 -5.40 11.50
CA ARG A 96 -16.14 -5.06 10.98
C ARG A 96 -16.08 -4.15 9.76
N LEU A 97 -15.11 -3.23 9.70
CA LEU A 97 -15.11 -2.13 8.74
C LEU A 97 -14.04 -2.25 7.66
N ILE A 98 -13.07 -3.15 7.80
CA ILE A 98 -12.10 -3.39 6.72
C ILE A 98 -12.68 -4.33 5.67
N ARG A 99 -12.20 -4.17 4.44
CA ARG A 99 -12.57 -5.03 3.31
C ARG A 99 -11.32 -5.40 2.52
N ARG A 100 -11.39 -6.49 1.82
CA ARG A 100 -10.39 -6.91 0.85
C ARG A 100 -10.70 -6.26 -0.48
N TYR A 101 -9.70 -5.75 -1.18
CA TYR A 101 -9.84 -5.40 -2.59
C TYR A 101 -9.84 -6.68 -3.44
N ASP A 102 -10.76 -6.74 -4.39
CA ASP A 102 -10.84 -7.86 -5.34
C ASP A 102 -9.56 -7.92 -6.19
N GLY A 103 -9.04 -9.13 -6.39
CA GLY A 103 -7.83 -9.39 -7.18
C GLY A 103 -6.51 -9.24 -6.42
N VAL A 104 -6.49 -8.68 -5.20
CA VAL A 104 -5.25 -8.52 -4.42
C VAL A 104 -4.61 -9.87 -4.03
N PRO A 105 -5.35 -10.88 -3.54
CA PRO A 105 -4.75 -12.19 -3.27
C PRO A 105 -4.16 -12.85 -4.53
N GLU A 106 -4.85 -12.73 -5.65
CA GLU A 106 -4.43 -13.25 -6.95
C GLU A 106 -3.16 -12.54 -7.46
N LEU A 107 -3.08 -11.21 -7.28
CA LEU A 107 -1.88 -10.41 -7.56
C LEU A 107 -0.69 -10.91 -6.74
N LEU A 108 -0.82 -11.00 -5.41
CA LEU A 108 0.25 -11.42 -4.52
C LEU A 108 0.72 -12.85 -4.83
N THR A 109 -0.21 -13.76 -5.09
CA THR A 109 0.09 -15.13 -5.51
C THR A 109 0.85 -15.15 -6.84
N ALA A 110 0.38 -14.40 -7.84
CA ALA A 110 1.01 -14.35 -9.15
C ALA A 110 2.43 -13.75 -9.11
N LEU A 111 2.67 -12.77 -8.24
CA LEU A 111 4.01 -12.22 -8.00
C LEU A 111 4.93 -13.25 -7.35
N ALA A 112 4.44 -13.99 -6.34
CA ALA A 112 5.19 -15.08 -5.71
C ALA A 112 5.55 -16.18 -6.69
N ASP A 113 4.60 -16.62 -7.54
CA ASP A 113 4.80 -17.62 -8.58
C ASP A 113 5.83 -17.16 -9.63
N ALA A 114 5.91 -15.86 -9.89
CA ALA A 114 6.90 -15.26 -10.77
C ALA A 114 8.28 -15.02 -10.10
N GLY A 115 8.44 -15.38 -8.83
CA GLY A 115 9.66 -15.19 -8.06
C GLY A 115 9.91 -13.73 -7.63
N VAL A 116 8.89 -12.87 -7.68
CA VAL A 116 8.96 -11.49 -7.21
C VAL A 116 8.79 -11.46 -5.69
N ARG A 117 9.70 -10.78 -5.00
CA ARG A 117 9.58 -10.57 -3.56
C ARG A 117 8.58 -9.45 -3.26
N THR A 118 7.68 -9.69 -2.33
CA THR A 118 6.68 -8.70 -1.89
C THR A 118 6.78 -8.45 -0.40
N ALA A 119 6.56 -7.20 0.02
CA ALA A 119 6.46 -6.84 1.43
C ALA A 119 5.65 -5.55 1.62
N VAL A 120 5.17 -5.34 2.84
CA VAL A 120 4.44 -4.13 3.23
C VAL A 120 5.36 -3.18 3.99
N VAL A 121 5.31 -1.91 3.58
CA VAL A 121 5.93 -0.76 4.26
C VAL A 121 4.84 0.29 4.46
N THR A 122 4.45 0.58 5.70
CA THR A 122 3.26 1.37 5.99
C THR A 122 3.48 2.38 7.12
N SER A 123 2.70 3.47 7.13
CA SER A 123 2.63 4.43 8.24
C SER A 123 1.80 3.92 9.43
N LYS A 124 1.20 2.75 9.31
CA LYS A 124 0.48 2.07 10.39
C LYS A 124 1.47 1.36 11.34
N ARG A 125 1.11 1.22 12.62
CA ARG A 125 1.90 0.38 13.55
C ARG A 125 1.92 -1.07 13.07
N GLN A 126 3.06 -1.76 13.22
CA GLN A 126 3.21 -3.14 12.77
C GLN A 126 2.12 -4.08 13.29
N GLU A 127 1.75 -3.97 14.59
CA GLU A 127 0.71 -4.79 15.19
C GLU A 127 -0.63 -4.61 14.47
N THR A 128 -1.09 -3.35 14.31
CA THR A 128 -2.37 -3.06 13.63
C THR A 128 -2.32 -3.34 12.14
N ALA A 129 -1.16 -3.24 11.51
CA ALA A 129 -0.96 -3.63 10.12
C ALA A 129 -1.12 -5.16 9.94
N ARG A 130 -0.54 -5.97 10.83
CA ARG A 130 -0.73 -7.43 10.81
C ARG A 130 -2.18 -7.83 11.02
N LEU A 131 -2.86 -7.20 12.00
CA LEU A 131 -4.30 -7.44 12.23
C LEU A 131 -5.15 -7.08 11.00
N ALA A 132 -4.78 -6.04 10.25
CA ALA A 132 -5.47 -5.70 9.02
C ALA A 132 -5.23 -6.76 7.92
N LEU A 133 -3.99 -7.24 7.74
CA LEU A 133 -3.67 -8.32 6.80
C LEU A 133 -4.43 -9.61 7.13
N GLU A 134 -4.45 -10.01 8.42
CA GLU A 134 -5.22 -11.15 8.91
C GLU A 134 -6.72 -10.96 8.64
N GLY A 135 -7.26 -9.78 8.95
CA GLY A 135 -8.67 -9.46 8.77
C GLY A 135 -9.15 -9.52 7.32
N VAL A 136 -8.27 -9.23 6.36
CA VAL A 136 -8.56 -9.38 4.91
C VAL A 136 -8.06 -10.70 4.33
N GLY A 137 -7.38 -11.55 5.13
CA GLY A 137 -6.98 -12.91 4.77
C GLY A 137 -5.81 -13.00 3.78
N ILE A 138 -4.86 -12.05 3.84
CA ILE A 138 -3.65 -12.04 3.01
C ILE A 138 -2.33 -12.07 3.80
N ASP A 139 -2.39 -12.23 5.11
CA ASP A 139 -1.25 -12.31 6.03
C ASP A 139 -0.26 -13.44 5.69
N HIS A 140 -0.74 -14.50 5.07
CA HIS A 140 0.07 -15.63 4.60
C HIS A 140 0.75 -15.36 3.23
N LEU A 141 0.36 -14.31 2.50
CA LEU A 141 0.89 -13.94 1.18
C LEU A 141 1.94 -12.82 1.24
N VAL A 142 1.85 -11.93 2.23
CA VAL A 142 2.75 -10.78 2.34
C VAL A 142 3.00 -10.43 3.81
N ALA A 143 4.24 -10.04 4.13
CA ALA A 143 4.63 -9.66 5.49
C ALA A 143 4.89 -8.16 5.62
N VAL A 144 4.60 -7.60 6.81
CA VAL A 144 5.01 -6.23 7.16
C VAL A 144 6.49 -6.24 7.52
N VAL A 145 7.30 -5.47 6.78
CA VAL A 145 8.75 -5.34 7.00
C VAL A 145 9.12 -3.99 7.59
N ALA A 146 8.26 -2.98 7.47
CA ALA A 146 8.41 -1.69 8.13
C ALA A 146 7.02 -1.13 8.49
N GLY A 147 6.85 -0.72 9.73
CA GLY A 147 5.72 0.01 10.27
C GLY A 147 6.14 1.36 10.84
N LEU A 148 5.20 2.06 11.47
CA LEU A 148 5.41 3.39 12.04
C LEU A 148 6.61 3.45 12.99
N GLU A 149 6.77 2.45 13.86
CA GLU A 149 7.78 2.41 14.91
C GLU A 149 9.20 2.09 14.46
N ASP A 150 9.38 1.71 13.19
CA ASP A 150 10.68 1.26 12.68
C ASP A 150 11.60 2.41 12.25
N THR A 151 11.06 3.62 12.06
CA THR A 151 11.84 4.79 11.64
C THR A 151 11.38 6.07 12.34
N GLU A 152 12.30 7.01 12.54
CA GLU A 152 12.00 8.31 13.14
C GLU A 152 11.31 9.27 12.15
N ARG A 153 11.70 9.20 10.88
CA ARG A 153 11.08 9.99 9.81
C ARG A 153 10.19 9.10 8.98
N HIS A 154 9.00 9.60 8.71
CA HIS A 154 7.94 8.87 8.00
C HIS A 154 7.75 9.39 6.58
N LYS A 155 6.94 8.72 5.78
CA LYS A 155 6.55 9.19 4.44
C LYS A 155 6.04 10.65 4.53
N PRO A 156 6.50 11.57 3.72
CA PRO A 156 7.18 11.41 2.43
C PRO A 156 8.72 11.24 2.49
N HIS A 157 9.34 11.15 3.67
CA HIS A 157 10.76 10.80 3.77
C HIS A 157 11.01 9.36 3.33
N PRO A 158 12.20 9.06 2.78
CA PRO A 158 12.53 7.72 2.24
C PRO A 158 12.77 6.66 3.31
N ASP A 159 12.96 7.06 4.57
CA ASP A 159 13.46 6.20 5.65
C ASP A 159 12.67 4.88 5.81
N PRO A 160 11.32 4.85 5.80
CA PRO A 160 10.56 3.61 5.92
C PRO A 160 10.83 2.65 4.75
N LEU A 161 10.93 3.18 3.52
CA LEU A 161 11.15 2.38 2.32
C LEU A 161 12.58 1.83 2.28
N LEU A 162 13.57 2.66 2.65
CA LEU A 162 14.96 2.23 2.77
C LEU A 162 15.14 1.19 3.88
N HIS A 163 14.44 1.35 5.01
CA HIS A 163 14.39 0.34 6.06
C HIS A 163 13.81 -0.98 5.55
N GLY A 164 12.69 -0.94 4.85
CA GLY A 164 12.06 -2.12 4.24
C GLY A 164 12.99 -2.84 3.26
N ALA A 165 13.65 -2.09 2.37
CA ALA A 165 14.63 -2.64 1.44
C ALA A 165 15.84 -3.28 2.15
N ALA A 166 16.37 -2.63 3.20
CA ALA A 166 17.45 -3.16 4.01
C ALA A 166 17.06 -4.44 4.74
N ARG A 167 15.83 -4.52 5.28
CA ARG A 167 15.28 -5.73 5.91
C ARG A 167 15.19 -6.90 4.95
N LEU A 168 14.92 -6.63 3.68
CA LEU A 168 14.88 -7.64 2.62
C LEU A 168 16.26 -7.93 2.01
N GLY A 169 17.29 -7.13 2.31
CA GLY A 169 18.62 -7.26 1.72
C GLY A 169 18.61 -6.96 0.21
N VAL A 170 17.86 -5.96 -0.24
CA VAL A 170 17.72 -5.58 -1.65
C VAL A 170 18.21 -4.17 -1.91
N ASP A 171 18.66 -3.91 -3.14
CA ASP A 171 19.00 -2.56 -3.62
C ASP A 171 17.69 -1.79 -3.90
N PRO A 172 17.46 -0.63 -3.24
CA PRO A 172 16.30 0.21 -3.51
C PRO A 172 16.08 0.54 -4.98
N ALA A 173 17.15 0.74 -5.77
CA ALA A 173 17.06 1.05 -7.19
C ALA A 173 16.43 -0.08 -8.04
N THR A 174 16.35 -1.30 -7.49
CA THR A 174 15.71 -2.46 -8.14
C THR A 174 14.27 -2.69 -7.67
N CYS A 175 13.78 -1.84 -6.78
CA CYS A 175 12.45 -1.96 -6.17
C CYS A 175 11.45 -1.02 -6.83
N VAL A 176 10.18 -1.39 -6.76
CA VAL A 176 9.05 -0.50 -6.97
C VAL A 176 8.25 -0.39 -5.67
N TYR A 177 7.79 0.81 -5.36
CA TYR A 177 6.83 1.05 -4.29
C TYR A 177 5.46 1.36 -4.88
N VAL A 178 4.43 0.70 -4.36
CA VAL A 178 3.03 0.86 -4.78
C VAL A 178 2.25 1.46 -3.63
N GLY A 179 1.56 2.58 -3.86
CA GLY A 179 0.75 3.25 -2.85
C GLY A 179 -0.37 4.08 -3.46
N ASP A 180 -1.27 4.58 -2.63
CA ASP A 180 -2.47 5.33 -3.03
C ASP A 180 -2.46 6.80 -2.61
N ALA A 181 -1.38 7.27 -1.97
CA ALA A 181 -1.26 8.64 -1.48
C ALA A 181 -0.06 9.37 -2.11
N THR A 182 -0.12 10.71 -2.15
CA THR A 182 0.99 11.54 -2.67
C THR A 182 2.28 11.34 -1.89
N VAL A 183 2.19 11.08 -0.57
CA VAL A 183 3.34 10.80 0.30
C VAL A 183 4.07 9.51 -0.10
N ASP A 184 3.36 8.54 -0.70
CA ASP A 184 3.93 7.28 -1.19
C ASP A 184 4.83 7.53 -2.40
N VAL A 185 4.31 8.28 -3.37
CA VAL A 185 5.05 8.63 -4.60
C VAL A 185 6.32 9.43 -4.24
N ARG A 186 6.18 10.40 -3.33
CA ARG A 186 7.32 11.21 -2.85
C ARG A 186 8.36 10.36 -2.13
N ALA A 187 7.93 9.47 -1.22
CA ALA A 187 8.82 8.58 -0.48
C ALA A 187 9.56 7.62 -1.41
N ALA A 188 8.85 7.00 -2.37
CA ALA A 188 9.46 6.11 -3.36
C ALA A 188 10.55 6.81 -4.16
N ARG A 189 10.25 7.99 -4.70
CA ARG A 189 11.22 8.80 -5.45
C ARG A 189 12.41 9.21 -4.59
N ALA A 190 12.17 9.65 -3.35
CA ALA A 190 13.24 10.01 -2.41
C ALA A 190 14.12 8.80 -2.04
N ALA A 191 13.57 7.59 -2.03
CA ALA A 191 14.29 6.34 -1.79
C ALA A 191 15.03 5.82 -3.04
N GLY A 192 14.87 6.44 -4.20
CA GLY A 192 15.43 5.96 -5.48
C GLY A 192 14.71 4.74 -6.04
N MET A 193 13.49 4.47 -5.60
CA MET A 193 12.63 3.40 -6.10
C MET A 193 11.72 3.90 -7.23
N ALA A 194 11.28 2.99 -8.09
CA ALA A 194 10.14 3.29 -8.97
C ALA A 194 8.87 3.53 -8.14
N ALA A 195 8.01 4.44 -8.58
CA ALA A 195 6.79 4.83 -7.89
C ALA A 195 5.57 4.49 -8.73
N VAL A 196 4.72 3.60 -8.25
CA VAL A 196 3.42 3.29 -8.88
C VAL A 196 2.31 3.77 -7.97
N ALA A 197 1.43 4.62 -8.49
CA ALA A 197 0.26 5.09 -7.77
C ALA A 197 -1.00 4.34 -8.21
N VAL A 198 -1.91 4.13 -7.27
CA VAL A 198 -3.20 3.47 -7.48
C VAL A 198 -4.33 4.40 -7.06
N THR A 199 -5.47 4.37 -7.77
CA THR A 199 -6.55 5.36 -7.60
C THR A 199 -7.75 4.84 -6.81
N TRP A 200 -7.73 3.59 -6.38
CA TRP A 200 -8.85 3.00 -5.61
C TRP A 200 -8.78 3.26 -4.09
N GLY A 201 -7.71 3.92 -3.61
CA GLY A 201 -7.49 4.25 -2.20
C GLY A 201 -7.99 5.64 -1.80
N ALA A 202 -7.22 6.31 -0.94
CA ALA A 202 -7.60 7.60 -0.34
C ALA A 202 -7.25 8.81 -1.21
N GLY A 203 -6.17 8.73 -2.03
CA GLY A 203 -5.66 9.85 -2.79
C GLY A 203 -6.54 10.24 -3.97
N GLU A 204 -6.70 11.54 -4.19
CA GLU A 204 -7.38 12.06 -5.37
C GLU A 204 -6.52 11.88 -6.62
N ARG A 205 -7.13 11.42 -7.74
CA ARG A 205 -6.42 11.18 -9.01
C ARG A 205 -5.55 12.38 -9.43
N ALA A 206 -6.12 13.58 -9.40
CA ALA A 206 -5.43 14.79 -9.84
C ALA A 206 -4.15 15.08 -9.05
N ASP A 207 -4.19 14.83 -7.73
CA ASP A 207 -3.04 15.01 -6.85
C ASP A 207 -1.97 13.95 -7.09
N LEU A 208 -2.38 12.70 -7.33
CA LEU A 208 -1.47 11.61 -7.69
C LEU A 208 -0.81 11.87 -9.05
N GLU A 209 -1.55 12.33 -10.06
CA GLU A 209 -1.02 12.72 -11.37
C GLU A 209 -0.01 13.87 -11.27
N ALA A 210 -0.28 14.85 -10.39
CA ALA A 210 0.63 15.97 -10.15
C ALA A 210 1.99 15.54 -9.59
N GLU A 211 2.04 14.44 -8.84
CA GLU A 211 3.29 13.84 -8.34
C GLU A 211 4.08 13.10 -9.44
N ARG A 212 3.50 12.87 -10.62
CA ARG A 212 4.14 12.20 -11.77
C ARG A 212 4.75 10.84 -11.41
N PRO A 213 3.95 9.88 -10.90
CA PRO A 213 4.44 8.52 -10.68
C PRO A 213 4.88 7.88 -12.00
N ASP A 214 5.69 6.82 -11.94
CA ASP A 214 6.10 6.05 -13.13
C ASP A 214 4.90 5.36 -13.80
N ALA A 215 3.86 5.03 -13.02
CA ALA A 215 2.55 4.62 -13.51
C ALA A 215 1.44 5.02 -12.53
N LEU A 216 0.25 5.32 -13.07
CA LEU A 216 -0.98 5.56 -12.32
C LEU A 216 -2.05 4.60 -12.85
N LEU A 217 -2.58 3.76 -11.96
CA LEU A 217 -3.43 2.63 -12.33
C LEU A 217 -4.77 2.67 -11.60
N ASP A 218 -5.82 2.21 -12.28
CA ASP A 218 -7.19 2.32 -11.78
C ASP A 218 -7.74 1.02 -11.20
N ASP A 219 -7.07 -0.10 -11.47
CA ASP A 219 -7.52 -1.40 -10.99
C ASP A 219 -6.36 -2.38 -10.76
N VAL A 220 -6.64 -3.41 -9.96
CA VAL A 220 -5.67 -4.44 -9.58
C VAL A 220 -5.21 -5.28 -10.77
N THR A 221 -6.04 -5.42 -11.82
CA THR A 221 -5.68 -6.19 -13.01
C THR A 221 -4.59 -5.48 -13.82
N ALA A 222 -4.73 -4.17 -13.99
CA ALA A 222 -3.72 -3.34 -14.64
C ALA A 222 -2.41 -3.34 -13.83
N LEU A 223 -2.49 -3.25 -12.49
CA LEU A 223 -1.33 -3.36 -11.61
C LEU A 223 -0.64 -4.72 -11.78
N THR A 224 -1.40 -5.81 -11.79
CA THR A 224 -0.86 -7.16 -12.00
C THR A 224 -0.13 -7.26 -13.36
N GLY A 225 -0.74 -6.72 -14.41
CA GLY A 225 -0.13 -6.68 -15.74
C GLY A 225 1.21 -5.97 -15.76
N LEU A 226 1.26 -4.76 -15.17
CA LEU A 226 2.48 -3.95 -15.07
C LEU A 226 3.57 -4.69 -14.28
N LEU A 227 3.26 -5.16 -13.07
CA LEU A 227 4.25 -5.77 -12.17
C LEU A 227 4.80 -7.10 -12.70
N LEU A 228 4.04 -7.83 -13.51
CA LEU A 228 4.49 -9.06 -14.17
C LEU A 228 5.14 -8.82 -15.54
N GLY A 229 5.31 -7.56 -15.98
CA GLY A 229 5.86 -7.23 -17.29
C GLY A 229 4.97 -7.67 -18.45
N ARG A 230 3.67 -7.86 -18.20
CA ARG A 230 2.70 -8.19 -19.23
C ARG A 230 2.24 -6.89 -19.88
N VAL A 231 2.63 -6.64 -21.11
CA VAL A 231 2.13 -5.49 -21.88
C VAL A 231 0.61 -5.64 -22.01
N ALA A 232 -0.15 -4.60 -21.65
CA ALA A 232 -1.57 -4.55 -21.96
C ALA A 232 -1.71 -4.60 -23.50
N SER A 233 -2.34 -5.66 -23.98
CA SER A 233 -2.66 -5.86 -25.40
C SER A 233 -3.90 -5.07 -25.79
#